data_5f2c0ffe815eba041077cd30bfc23118
#
_entry.id   5f2c0ffe815eba041077cd30bfc23118
#
_cell.length_a   1.000
_cell.length_b   1.000
_cell.length_c   1.000
_cell.angle_alpha   90.00
_cell.angle_beta   90.00
_cell.angle_gamma   90.00
#
_symmetry.space_group_name_H-M   'P 1'
#
loop_
_entity.id
_entity.type
_entity.pdbx_description
1 polymer ?
#
loop_
_entity_poly.entity_id
_entity_poly.type
_entity_poly.pdbx_seq_one_letter_code
_entity_poly.pdbx_strand_id
1 'polypeptide(L)'
;MPNWNNNLITLTAKTDEAKKQLHTFIDKHVIVLDNRNWSESLLDIDNDSIIPKPDGIVKLMEMGQILQGYNESTYDKEAEKKQRAQNLKDYGYEDWYDFCNNVWGSKWGFCHTAFLNDYGEVIDTKDDLHSNLESTGEIDIKTDCAWSPAQGLMKKICELYPDIEFRCEWGEEQVTEYYGVLTYDKTKGWQEKYKSEIDVDEAYNMLDRIGLLNADEDDGYFPNHNTGVVDYDERLDADSETYIPEDKRDGIIFGHNG
;
A
#
# COMPACT_ATOMS: atom_id res chain seq x y z
N MET A 1 -13.34 1.39 -10.55
CA MET A 1 -12.39 1.83 -9.53
C MET A 1 -11.43 0.68 -9.31
N PRO A 2 -10.16 0.88 -8.98
CA PRO A 2 -9.33 -0.24 -8.57
C PRO A 2 -9.81 -0.75 -7.21
N ASN A 3 -9.62 -2.03 -6.92
CA ASN A 3 -9.65 -2.49 -5.55
C ASN A 3 -8.45 -1.87 -4.82
N TRP A 4 -8.68 -1.30 -3.67
CA TRP A 4 -7.60 -0.77 -2.85
C TRP A 4 -6.97 -1.88 -2.03
N ASN A 5 -5.68 -1.78 -1.87
CA ASN A 5 -4.87 -2.63 -1.01
C ASN A 5 -4.37 -1.74 0.13
N ASN A 6 -4.87 -1.98 1.32
CA ASN A 6 -4.51 -1.24 2.53
C ASN A 6 -3.20 -1.79 3.08
N ASN A 7 -2.29 -0.93 3.45
CA ASN A 7 -0.97 -1.30 3.95
C ASN A 7 -0.66 -0.54 5.24
N LEU A 8 -0.11 -1.25 6.22
CA LEU A 8 0.57 -0.66 7.37
C LEU A 8 2.05 -1.05 7.30
N ILE A 9 2.90 -0.08 7.05
CA ILE A 9 4.34 -0.25 6.94
C ILE A 9 4.97 0.25 8.23
N THR A 10 5.74 -0.60 8.92
CA THR A 10 6.56 -0.23 10.07
C THR A 10 8.04 -0.30 9.68
N LEU A 11 8.75 0.80 9.84
CA LEU A 11 10.20 0.92 9.67
C LEU A 11 10.83 1.04 11.04
N THR A 12 11.64 0.06 11.47
CA THR A 12 12.23 0.02 12.81
C THR A 12 13.74 0.23 12.76
N ALA A 13 14.24 1.13 13.62
CA ALA A 13 15.65 1.41 13.83
C ALA A 13 16.13 0.84 15.17
N LYS A 14 16.82 -0.29 15.15
CA LYS A 14 17.42 -0.90 16.35
C LYS A 14 18.81 -0.40 16.70
N THR A 15 19.39 0.43 15.86
CA THR A 15 20.74 1.00 16.02
C THR A 15 20.75 2.47 15.68
N ASP A 16 21.72 3.22 16.20
CA ASP A 16 21.91 4.64 15.85
C ASP A 16 22.13 4.84 14.34
N GLU A 17 22.76 3.90 13.66
CA GLU A 17 22.96 3.96 12.21
C GLU A 17 21.65 3.78 11.46
N ALA A 18 20.81 2.83 11.86
CA ALA A 18 19.48 2.67 11.29
C ALA A 18 18.62 3.90 11.56
N LYS A 19 18.72 4.52 12.75
CA LYS A 19 18.00 5.76 13.07
C LYS A 19 18.40 6.91 12.13
N LYS A 20 19.70 7.09 11.86
CA LYS A 20 20.17 8.06 10.87
C LYS A 20 19.64 7.78 9.47
N GLN A 21 19.53 6.51 9.09
CA GLN A 21 18.93 6.11 7.82
C GLN A 21 17.46 6.49 7.76
N LEU A 22 16.68 6.31 8.83
CA LEU A 22 15.27 6.73 8.87
C LEU A 22 15.11 8.24 8.86
N HIS A 23 15.98 9.01 9.54
CA HIS A 23 16.00 10.47 9.39
C HIS A 23 16.27 10.87 7.93
N THR A 24 17.20 10.20 7.27
CA THR A 24 17.50 10.45 5.85
C THR A 24 16.32 10.07 4.95
N PHE A 25 15.58 9.00 5.27
CA PHE A 25 14.35 8.64 4.58
C PHE A 25 13.31 9.74 4.68
N ILE A 26 13.05 10.28 5.89
CA ILE A 26 12.12 11.39 6.10
C ILE A 26 12.52 12.61 5.26
N ASP A 27 13.79 13.00 5.34
CA ASP A 27 14.28 14.20 4.64
C ASP A 27 14.12 14.10 3.12
N LYS A 28 14.43 12.93 2.55
CA LYS A 28 14.52 12.74 1.10
C LYS A 28 13.21 12.33 0.44
N HIS A 29 12.40 11.52 1.12
CA HIS A 29 11.27 10.84 0.49
C HIS A 29 9.91 11.25 1.03
N VAL A 30 9.86 11.91 2.18
CA VAL A 30 8.61 12.47 2.70
C VAL A 30 8.46 13.90 2.20
N ILE A 31 7.33 14.23 1.65
CA ILE A 31 6.95 15.56 1.19
C ILE A 31 5.82 16.13 2.04
N VAL A 32 5.71 17.47 2.05
CA VAL A 32 4.61 18.18 2.70
C VAL A 32 3.63 18.62 1.63
N LEU A 33 2.37 18.25 1.78
CA LEU A 33 1.29 18.63 0.89
C LEU A 33 0.73 20.00 1.28
N ASP A 34 0.31 20.79 0.29
CA ASP A 34 -0.36 22.09 0.55
C ASP A 34 -1.72 21.94 1.24
N ASN A 35 -2.37 20.79 1.05
CA ASN A 35 -3.64 20.43 1.67
C ASN A 35 -3.77 18.90 1.72
N ARG A 36 -4.70 18.40 2.57
CA ARG A 36 -4.88 16.95 2.76
C ARG A 36 -5.48 16.23 1.56
N ASN A 37 -6.16 16.96 0.65
CA ASN A 37 -6.88 16.38 -0.49
C ASN A 37 -7.65 15.10 -0.10
N TRP A 38 -7.15 13.95 -0.55
CA TRP A 38 -7.69 12.61 -0.24
C TRP A 38 -6.88 11.87 0.84
N SER A 39 -5.84 12.49 1.41
CA SER A 39 -4.99 11.91 2.46
C SER A 39 -5.48 12.32 3.85
N GLU A 40 -5.28 11.47 4.84
CA GLU A 40 -5.53 11.79 6.25
C GLU A 40 -4.44 12.72 6.81
N SER A 41 -3.24 12.72 6.23
CA SER A 41 -2.06 13.51 6.64
C SER A 41 -1.72 14.62 5.65
N LEU A 42 -0.99 15.65 6.14
CA LEU A 42 -0.29 16.63 5.31
C LEU A 42 1.06 16.11 4.80
N LEU A 43 1.52 14.96 5.30
CA LEU A 43 2.73 14.30 4.80
C LEU A 43 2.37 13.21 3.81
N ASP A 44 3.20 13.05 2.78
CA ASP A 44 3.07 11.99 1.80
C ASP A 44 4.46 11.47 1.40
N ILE A 45 4.50 10.33 0.70
CA ILE A 45 5.73 9.75 0.16
C ILE A 45 5.86 10.11 -1.31
N ASP A 46 6.98 10.71 -1.68
CA ASP A 46 7.35 10.92 -3.08
C ASP A 46 7.90 9.62 -3.68
N ASN A 47 7.05 8.87 -4.36
CA ASN A 47 7.41 7.62 -5.03
C ASN A 47 8.54 7.79 -6.05
N ASP A 48 8.57 8.92 -6.77
CA ASP A 48 9.60 9.21 -7.78
C ASP A 48 10.97 9.52 -7.14
N SER A 49 11.00 9.95 -5.89
CA SER A 49 12.27 10.10 -5.15
C SER A 49 12.89 8.75 -4.74
N ILE A 50 12.09 7.69 -4.65
CA ILE A 50 12.53 6.32 -4.32
C ILE A 50 12.98 5.59 -5.59
N ILE A 51 12.09 5.53 -6.58
CA ILE A 51 12.37 4.96 -7.92
C ILE A 51 11.82 5.93 -8.96
N PRO A 52 12.67 6.78 -9.55
CA PRO A 52 12.22 7.78 -10.52
C PRO A 52 11.75 7.12 -11.81
N LYS A 53 10.66 7.67 -12.37
CA LYS A 53 10.24 7.33 -13.72
C LYS A 53 11.31 7.81 -14.73
N PRO A 54 11.66 7.01 -15.75
CA PRO A 54 12.55 7.45 -16.81
C PRO A 54 12.04 8.67 -17.56
N ASP A 55 12.94 9.55 -18.00
CA ASP A 55 12.63 10.81 -18.70
C ASP A 55 11.67 10.62 -19.88
N GLY A 56 11.82 9.54 -20.66
CA GLY A 56 10.95 9.25 -21.78
C GLY A 56 9.52 8.90 -21.38
N ILE A 57 9.35 8.26 -20.22
CA ILE A 57 8.05 7.97 -19.62
C ILE A 57 7.40 9.28 -19.14
N VAL A 58 8.15 10.12 -18.42
CA VAL A 58 7.69 11.45 -17.96
C VAL A 58 7.27 12.31 -19.15
N LYS A 59 8.07 12.38 -20.19
CA LYS A 59 7.75 13.10 -21.42
C LYS A 59 6.43 12.63 -22.06
N LEU A 60 6.19 11.31 -22.09
CA LEU A 60 4.94 10.77 -22.62
C LEU A 60 3.74 11.16 -21.76
N MET A 61 3.90 11.18 -20.42
CA MET A 61 2.86 11.65 -19.50
C MET A 61 2.52 13.13 -19.74
N GLU A 62 3.52 13.98 -19.93
CA GLU A 62 3.35 15.41 -20.25
C GLU A 62 2.58 15.60 -21.55
N MET A 63 2.91 14.82 -22.60
CA MET A 63 2.16 14.81 -23.85
C MET A 63 0.68 14.46 -23.64
N GLY A 64 0.38 13.49 -22.76
CA GLY A 64 -0.98 13.10 -22.41
C GLY A 64 -1.73 14.15 -21.57
N GLN A 65 -1.04 14.82 -20.63
CA GLN A 65 -1.63 15.87 -19.77
C GLN A 65 -2.05 17.11 -20.58
N ILE A 66 -1.29 17.47 -21.61
CA ILE A 66 -1.67 18.53 -22.54
C ILE A 66 -3.03 18.24 -23.19
N LEU A 67 -3.41 16.95 -23.31
CA LEU A 67 -4.69 16.54 -23.90
C LEU A 67 -5.89 16.71 -22.97
N GLN A 68 -5.74 16.56 -21.67
CA GLN A 68 -6.84 16.70 -20.72
C GLN A 68 -7.34 18.15 -20.59
N GLY A 69 -6.56 19.12 -21.06
CA GLY A 69 -6.89 20.53 -21.00
C GLY A 69 -7.26 21.19 -22.33
N TYR A 70 -6.98 20.60 -23.50
CA TYR A 70 -7.14 21.29 -24.79
C TYR A 70 -7.46 20.35 -25.97
N ASN A 71 -8.35 20.85 -26.85
CA ASN A 71 -8.72 20.42 -28.21
C ASN A 71 -8.01 19.16 -28.77
N GLU A 72 -8.81 18.13 -29.06
CA GLU A 72 -8.40 16.92 -29.81
C GLU A 72 -7.67 17.21 -31.14
N SER A 73 -7.77 18.44 -31.66
CA SER A 73 -7.17 18.86 -32.94
C SER A 73 -5.65 19.04 -32.92
N THR A 74 -5.01 19.08 -31.73
CA THR A 74 -3.56 19.30 -31.60
C THR A 74 -2.78 18.04 -31.15
N TYR A 75 -3.48 16.93 -30.97
CA TYR A 75 -2.87 15.69 -30.53
C TYR A 75 -2.15 14.95 -31.65
N ASP A 76 -0.84 14.82 -31.48
CA ASP A 76 0.03 14.09 -32.43
C ASP A 76 0.14 12.61 -32.03
N LYS A 77 -0.80 11.80 -32.55
CA LYS A 77 -0.81 10.34 -32.33
C LYS A 77 0.46 9.64 -32.83
N GLU A 78 1.08 10.15 -33.88
CA GLU A 78 2.30 9.59 -34.41
C GLU A 78 3.51 9.89 -33.50
N ALA A 79 3.55 11.09 -32.93
CA ALA A 79 4.58 11.44 -31.94
C ALA A 79 4.44 10.60 -30.67
N GLU A 80 3.21 10.37 -30.16
CA GLU A 80 2.97 9.48 -29.02
C GLU A 80 3.42 8.05 -29.31
N LYS A 81 2.99 7.49 -30.44
CA LYS A 81 3.35 6.13 -30.85
C LYS A 81 4.87 5.95 -30.97
N LYS A 82 5.54 6.97 -31.54
CA LYS A 82 7.00 6.99 -31.64
C LYS A 82 7.65 7.03 -30.28
N GLN A 83 7.12 7.85 -29.34
CA GLN A 83 7.67 7.94 -27.99
C GLN A 83 7.47 6.62 -27.22
N ARG A 84 6.29 5.97 -27.31
CA ARG A 84 6.05 4.64 -26.72
C ARG A 84 7.05 3.59 -27.24
N ALA A 85 7.24 3.52 -28.56
CA ALA A 85 8.19 2.60 -29.16
C ALA A 85 9.66 2.88 -28.73
N GLN A 86 10.01 4.16 -28.55
CA GLN A 86 11.32 4.54 -28.04
C GLN A 86 11.48 4.15 -26.56
N ASN A 87 10.47 4.40 -25.73
CA ASN A 87 10.48 4.02 -24.32
C ASN A 87 10.64 2.50 -24.15
N LEU A 88 9.89 1.70 -24.92
CA LEU A 88 10.00 0.25 -24.89
C LEU A 88 11.42 -0.23 -25.24
N LYS A 89 12.05 0.41 -26.22
CA LYS A 89 13.44 0.11 -26.62
C LYS A 89 14.48 0.49 -25.56
N ASP A 90 14.31 1.67 -24.95
CA ASP A 90 15.32 2.25 -24.05
C ASP A 90 15.20 1.75 -22.62
N TYR A 91 13.96 1.47 -22.17
CA TYR A 91 13.63 1.16 -20.77
C TYR A 91 12.95 -0.19 -20.57
N GLY A 92 12.42 -0.80 -21.64
CA GLY A 92 11.64 -2.05 -21.57
C GLY A 92 10.16 -1.83 -21.21
N TYR A 93 9.69 -0.57 -21.12
CA TYR A 93 8.33 -0.20 -20.76
C TYR A 93 7.81 0.86 -21.75
N GLU A 94 6.55 0.74 -22.18
CA GLU A 94 5.99 1.69 -23.15
C GLU A 94 5.57 3.01 -22.51
N ASP A 95 4.92 2.94 -21.35
CA ASP A 95 4.34 4.08 -20.64
C ASP A 95 4.46 3.96 -19.12
N TRP A 96 3.89 4.97 -18.43
CA TRP A 96 3.91 5.03 -16.97
C TRP A 96 3.15 3.88 -16.31
N TYR A 97 2.05 3.42 -16.92
CA TYR A 97 1.23 2.34 -16.38
C TYR A 97 2.02 1.03 -16.36
N ASP A 98 2.65 0.71 -17.50
CA ASP A 98 3.49 -0.45 -17.64
C ASP A 98 4.70 -0.38 -16.69
N PHE A 99 5.38 0.79 -16.64
CA PHE A 99 6.50 1.01 -15.72
C PHE A 99 6.07 0.84 -14.26
N CYS A 100 5.02 1.54 -13.81
CA CYS A 100 4.62 1.50 -12.39
C CYS A 100 4.22 0.09 -11.95
N ASN A 101 3.44 -0.63 -12.75
CA ASN A 101 3.04 -1.99 -12.39
C ASN A 101 4.24 -2.95 -12.31
N ASN A 102 5.21 -2.83 -13.21
CA ASN A 102 6.34 -3.77 -13.25
C ASN A 102 7.49 -3.37 -12.33
N VAL A 103 7.71 -2.07 -12.09
CA VAL A 103 8.87 -1.58 -11.32
C VAL A 103 8.48 -1.18 -9.89
N TRP A 104 7.39 -0.43 -9.73
CA TRP A 104 6.90 -0.07 -8.39
C TRP A 104 6.12 -1.21 -7.73
N GLY A 105 5.50 -2.10 -8.53
CA GLY A 105 4.66 -3.20 -8.07
C GLY A 105 3.19 -2.80 -7.87
N SER A 106 2.84 -1.54 -8.13
CA SER A 106 1.47 -1.02 -8.04
C SER A 106 1.30 0.13 -9.03
N LYS A 107 0.09 0.28 -9.59
CA LYS A 107 -0.25 1.29 -10.61
C LYS A 107 0.17 2.70 -10.23
N TRP A 108 -0.06 3.11 -8.98
CA TRP A 108 0.20 4.47 -8.51
C TRP A 108 1.27 4.56 -7.43
N GLY A 109 1.86 3.42 -7.01
CA GLY A 109 2.75 3.35 -5.86
C GLY A 109 2.00 3.52 -4.54
N PHE A 110 2.61 4.21 -3.58
CA PHE A 110 1.97 4.61 -2.34
C PHE A 110 1.00 5.77 -2.58
N CYS A 111 -0.21 5.67 -2.06
CA CYS A 111 -1.28 6.65 -2.16
C CYS A 111 -1.91 6.88 -0.79
N HIS A 112 -2.55 8.03 -0.58
CA HIS A 112 -3.30 8.33 0.64
C HIS A 112 -2.49 8.06 1.91
N THR A 113 -1.23 8.48 1.92
CA THR A 113 -0.27 8.16 2.99
C THR A 113 -0.60 8.92 4.27
N ALA A 114 -0.53 8.24 5.42
CA ALA A 114 -0.57 8.84 6.73
C ALA A 114 0.55 8.28 7.60
N PHE A 115 1.31 9.16 8.25
CA PHE A 115 2.30 8.78 9.25
C PHE A 115 1.65 8.80 10.63
N LEU A 116 1.89 7.77 11.44
CA LEU A 116 1.24 7.58 12.72
C LEU A 116 2.24 7.65 13.88
N ASN A 117 1.79 8.18 15.02
CA ASN A 117 2.51 8.07 16.28
C ASN A 117 2.17 6.77 17.02
N ASP A 118 2.79 6.52 18.18
CA ASP A 118 2.58 5.32 19.02
C ASP A 118 1.12 5.12 19.47
N TYR A 119 0.30 6.17 19.39
CA TYR A 119 -1.12 6.13 19.75
C TYR A 119 -2.03 5.92 18.55
N GLY A 120 -1.44 5.78 17.34
CA GLY A 120 -2.19 5.68 16.08
C GLY A 120 -2.73 7.01 15.58
N GLU A 121 -2.29 8.15 16.14
CA GLU A 121 -2.71 9.47 15.71
C GLU A 121 -1.84 9.97 14.55
N VAL A 122 -2.44 10.72 13.63
CA VAL A 122 -1.78 11.21 12.43
C VAL A 122 -0.75 12.30 12.76
N ILE A 123 0.44 12.17 12.19
CA ILE A 123 1.53 13.15 12.25
C ILE A 123 1.48 14.01 10.97
N ASP A 124 1.40 15.34 11.12
CA ASP A 124 1.25 16.29 10.01
C ASP A 124 2.52 17.09 9.68
N THR A 125 3.58 16.97 10.48
CA THR A 125 4.83 17.71 10.24
C THR A 125 6.06 16.80 10.23
N LYS A 126 7.07 17.14 9.45
CA LYS A 126 8.34 16.40 9.48
C LYS A 126 9.05 16.49 10.82
N ASP A 127 8.96 17.64 11.50
CA ASP A 127 9.59 17.84 12.81
C ASP A 127 8.98 16.91 13.86
N ASP A 128 7.65 16.74 13.85
CA ASP A 128 6.98 15.79 14.75
C ASP A 128 7.32 14.34 14.35
N LEU A 129 7.44 14.04 13.06
CA LEU A 129 7.85 12.71 12.59
C LEU A 129 9.29 12.39 13.02
N HIS A 130 10.22 13.34 12.92
CA HIS A 130 11.58 13.19 13.44
C HIS A 130 11.59 13.00 14.96
N SER A 131 10.75 13.73 15.68
CA SER A 131 10.62 13.64 17.15
C SER A 131 10.03 12.30 17.58
N ASN A 132 9.03 11.79 16.84
CA ASN A 132 8.45 10.47 17.05
C ASN A 132 9.52 9.38 16.85
N LEU A 133 10.27 9.42 15.74
CA LEU A 133 11.36 8.50 15.48
C LEU A 133 12.43 8.52 16.59
N GLU A 134 12.77 9.69 17.13
CA GLU A 134 13.74 9.78 18.24
C GLU A 134 13.23 9.10 19.51
N SER A 135 11.93 9.19 19.79
CA SER A 135 11.32 8.64 21.01
C SER A 135 11.09 7.14 20.90
N THR A 136 10.63 6.65 19.75
CA THR A 136 10.18 5.26 19.55
C THR A 136 11.21 4.37 18.88
N GLY A 137 12.02 4.97 18.01
CA GLY A 137 12.87 4.21 17.07
C GLY A 137 12.09 3.64 15.86
N GLU A 138 10.83 4.08 15.66
CA GLU A 138 9.94 3.53 14.63
C GLU A 138 9.23 4.62 13.83
N ILE A 139 8.84 4.28 12.61
CA ILE A 139 7.95 5.04 11.75
C ILE A 139 6.85 4.11 11.27
N ASP A 140 5.61 4.41 11.62
CA ASP A 140 4.43 3.72 11.11
C ASP A 140 3.78 4.53 10.01
N ILE A 141 3.49 3.85 8.90
CA ILE A 141 2.98 4.46 7.66
C ILE A 141 1.76 3.66 7.21
N LYS A 142 0.58 4.27 7.28
CA LYS A 142 -0.62 3.79 6.61
C LYS A 142 -0.61 4.28 5.16
N THR A 143 -0.87 3.41 4.20
CA THR A 143 -0.94 3.81 2.79
C THR A 143 -1.77 2.83 1.97
N ASP A 144 -2.44 3.34 0.95
CA ASP A 144 -3.16 2.54 -0.01
C ASP A 144 -2.32 2.29 -1.25
N CYS A 145 -2.51 1.12 -1.86
CA CYS A 145 -1.96 0.79 -3.16
C CYS A 145 -3.07 0.27 -4.09
N ALA A 146 -2.94 0.48 -5.40
CA ALA A 146 -3.91 -0.06 -6.33
C ALA A 146 -3.62 -1.55 -6.61
N TRP A 147 -4.59 -2.43 -6.28
CA TRP A 147 -4.61 -3.89 -6.49
C TRP A 147 -3.62 -4.72 -5.70
N SER A 148 -2.42 -4.22 -5.42
CA SER A 148 -1.35 -4.97 -4.74
C SER A 148 -0.42 -4.02 -4.00
N PRO A 149 0.30 -4.51 -2.97
CA PRO A 149 1.35 -3.73 -2.32
C PRO A 149 2.41 -3.27 -3.32
N ALA A 150 2.92 -2.05 -3.15
CA ALA A 150 3.98 -1.50 -3.99
C ALA A 150 5.35 -2.13 -3.66
N GLN A 151 5.48 -3.45 -3.82
CA GLN A 151 6.64 -4.23 -3.39
C GLN A 151 7.97 -3.75 -4.00
N GLY A 152 7.95 -3.24 -5.23
CA GLY A 152 9.15 -2.70 -5.86
C GLY A 152 9.69 -1.48 -5.13
N LEU A 153 8.80 -0.55 -4.72
CA LEU A 153 9.18 0.60 -3.89
C LEU A 153 9.65 0.15 -2.50
N MET A 154 8.93 -0.80 -1.86
CA MET A 154 9.29 -1.34 -0.55
C MET A 154 10.67 -1.99 -0.56
N LYS A 155 10.95 -2.84 -1.56
CA LYS A 155 12.28 -3.46 -1.75
C LYS A 155 13.36 -2.41 -1.95
N LYS A 156 13.05 -1.36 -2.71
CA LYS A 156 14.00 -0.25 -2.94
C LYS A 156 14.32 0.54 -1.68
N ILE A 157 13.33 0.79 -0.82
CA ILE A 157 13.56 1.40 0.51
C ILE A 157 14.55 0.55 1.31
N CYS A 158 14.35 -0.77 1.37
CA CYS A 158 15.26 -1.68 2.07
C CYS A 158 16.68 -1.72 1.46
N GLU A 159 16.81 -1.56 0.14
CA GLU A 159 18.11 -1.44 -0.52
C GLU A 159 18.82 -0.13 -0.19
N LEU A 160 18.09 0.99 -0.15
CA LEU A 160 18.64 2.31 0.16
C LEU A 160 19.00 2.46 1.64
N TYR A 161 18.28 1.78 2.52
CA TYR A 161 18.39 1.85 3.97
C TYR A 161 18.56 0.45 4.58
N PRO A 162 19.69 -0.23 4.33
CA PRO A 162 19.83 -1.67 4.61
C PRO A 162 19.94 -2.03 6.11
N ASP A 163 20.11 -1.05 7.00
CA ASP A 163 20.24 -1.29 8.44
C ASP A 163 18.89 -1.18 9.19
N ILE A 164 17.81 -0.78 8.49
CA ILE A 164 16.47 -0.79 9.07
C ILE A 164 15.87 -2.19 9.04
N GLU A 165 14.94 -2.45 9.95
CA GLU A 165 13.99 -3.53 9.80
C GLU A 165 12.70 -2.97 9.16
N PHE A 166 12.13 -3.74 8.26
CA PHE A 166 10.92 -3.39 7.54
C PHE A 166 9.86 -4.46 7.76
N ARG A 167 8.64 -4.03 8.06
CA ARG A 167 7.45 -4.87 8.08
C ARG A 167 6.33 -4.15 7.34
N CYS A 168 5.60 -4.86 6.50
CA CYS A 168 4.38 -4.39 5.90
C CYS A 168 3.30 -5.44 6.10
N GLU A 169 2.22 -5.05 6.72
CA GLU A 169 0.97 -5.79 6.80
C GLU A 169 0.05 -5.23 5.74
N TRP A 170 -0.55 -6.10 4.94
CA TRP A 170 -1.38 -5.64 3.83
C TRP A 170 -2.60 -6.54 3.62
N GLY A 171 -3.66 -5.96 3.08
CA GLY A 171 -4.86 -6.67 2.68
C GLY A 171 -5.63 -5.92 1.60
N GLU A 172 -6.34 -6.64 0.75
CA GLU A 172 -7.24 -6.08 -0.25
C GLU A 172 -8.62 -5.82 0.37
N GLU A 173 -9.37 -4.84 -0.15
CA GLU A 173 -10.75 -4.52 0.29
C GLU A 173 -11.65 -5.76 0.36
N GLN A 174 -11.43 -6.74 -0.50
CA GLN A 174 -12.10 -8.04 -0.44
C GLN A 174 -11.29 -9.00 0.46
N VAL A 175 -11.28 -8.72 1.73
CA VAL A 175 -10.45 -9.29 2.80
C VAL A 175 -10.37 -10.82 2.83
N THR A 176 -11.33 -11.51 2.24
CA THR A 176 -11.43 -12.97 2.31
C THR A 176 -10.35 -13.70 1.51
N GLU A 177 -9.71 -13.05 0.53
CA GLU A 177 -8.87 -13.77 -0.43
C GLU A 177 -7.39 -13.35 -0.41
N TYR A 178 -7.09 -12.04 -0.26
CA TYR A 178 -5.74 -11.52 -0.47
C TYR A 178 -5.25 -10.65 0.69
N TYR A 179 -4.42 -11.21 1.53
CA TYR A 179 -3.69 -10.51 2.57
C TYR A 179 -2.34 -11.18 2.86
N GLY A 180 -1.43 -10.45 3.49
CA GLY A 180 -0.11 -10.97 3.77
C GLY A 180 0.77 -10.05 4.61
N VAL A 181 1.96 -10.55 4.90
CA VAL A 181 3.02 -9.83 5.61
C VAL A 181 4.29 -9.90 4.80
N LEU A 182 4.89 -8.74 4.58
CA LEU A 182 6.20 -8.60 3.95
C LEU A 182 7.18 -8.11 5.02
N THR A 183 8.35 -8.74 5.12
CA THR A 183 9.38 -8.35 6.08
C THR A 183 10.75 -8.29 5.45
N TYR A 184 11.60 -7.42 5.98
CA TYR A 184 13.03 -7.38 5.66
C TYR A 184 13.84 -7.11 6.91
N ASP A 185 14.91 -7.85 7.08
CA ASP A 185 16.04 -7.49 7.93
C ASP A 185 17.35 -7.82 7.21
N LYS A 186 18.43 -7.12 7.58
CA LYS A 186 19.75 -7.28 6.94
C LYS A 186 20.30 -8.71 6.97
N THR A 187 19.91 -9.50 7.97
CA THR A 187 20.41 -10.87 8.18
C THR A 187 19.65 -11.89 7.37
N LYS A 188 18.31 -11.77 7.36
CA LYS A 188 17.41 -12.73 6.72
C LYS A 188 17.02 -12.32 5.29
N GLY A 189 17.19 -11.03 4.96
CA GLY A 189 16.75 -10.46 3.70
C GLY A 189 15.24 -10.31 3.63
N TRP A 190 14.73 -10.24 2.43
CA TRP A 190 13.30 -10.09 2.14
C TRP A 190 12.56 -11.41 2.32
N GLN A 191 11.44 -11.37 3.03
CA GLN A 191 10.55 -12.52 3.27
C GLN A 191 9.10 -12.11 3.04
N GLU A 192 8.30 -13.04 2.53
CA GLU A 192 6.89 -12.87 2.22
C GLU A 192 6.11 -14.01 2.85
N LYS A 193 5.00 -13.70 3.52
CA LYS A 193 4.00 -14.65 3.99
C LYS A 193 2.65 -14.24 3.45
N TYR A 194 1.94 -15.19 2.88
CA TYR A 194 0.59 -15.01 2.38
C TYR A 194 -0.42 -15.72 3.29
N LYS A 195 -1.71 -15.45 3.07
CA LYS A 195 -2.85 -15.99 3.81
C LYS A 195 -2.67 -17.42 4.33
N SER A 196 -2.21 -18.36 3.50
CA SER A 196 -2.04 -19.77 3.87
C SER A 196 -0.92 -20.04 4.89
N GLU A 197 -0.07 -19.05 5.17
CA GLU A 197 1.09 -19.15 6.06
C GLU A 197 0.92 -18.32 7.34
N ILE A 198 -0.20 -17.59 7.45
CA ILE A 198 -0.54 -16.73 8.59
C ILE A 198 -1.62 -17.44 9.39
N ASP A 199 -1.39 -17.59 10.71
CA ASP A 199 -2.44 -18.17 11.56
C ASP A 199 -3.60 -17.19 11.76
N VAL A 200 -4.74 -17.72 12.20
CA VAL A 200 -5.99 -16.96 12.26
C VAL A 200 -5.93 -15.78 13.22
N ASP A 201 -5.28 -15.94 14.38
CA ASP A 201 -5.18 -14.87 15.37
C ASP A 201 -4.23 -13.76 14.86
N GLU A 202 -3.12 -14.13 14.20
CA GLU A 202 -2.21 -13.17 13.53
C GLU A 202 -2.96 -12.43 12.41
N ALA A 203 -3.73 -13.14 11.61
CA ALA A 203 -4.52 -12.56 10.52
C ALA A 203 -5.56 -11.56 11.06
N TYR A 204 -6.32 -11.93 12.09
CA TYR A 204 -7.31 -11.06 12.71
C TYR A 204 -6.68 -9.75 13.19
N ASN A 205 -5.65 -9.85 14.04
CA ASN A 205 -4.96 -8.69 14.59
C ASN A 205 -4.34 -7.78 13.49
N MET A 206 -3.83 -8.38 12.43
CA MET A 206 -3.27 -7.67 11.29
C MET A 206 -4.34 -6.90 10.53
N LEU A 207 -5.45 -7.56 10.18
CA LEU A 207 -6.55 -6.96 9.42
C LEU A 207 -7.22 -5.82 10.19
N ASP A 208 -7.32 -5.95 11.53
CA ASP A 208 -7.79 -4.90 12.42
C ASP A 208 -6.86 -3.67 12.36
N ARG A 209 -5.54 -3.86 12.51
CA ARG A 209 -4.56 -2.75 12.45
C ARG A 209 -4.57 -2.00 11.13
N ILE A 210 -4.76 -2.69 10.01
CA ILE A 210 -4.84 -2.04 8.69
C ILE A 210 -6.23 -1.47 8.38
N GLY A 211 -7.19 -1.60 9.30
CA GLY A 211 -8.53 -1.02 9.21
C GLY A 211 -9.47 -1.76 8.25
N LEU A 212 -9.21 -3.04 7.99
CA LEU A 212 -10.07 -3.89 7.17
C LEU A 212 -11.09 -4.68 8.01
N LEU A 213 -10.98 -4.67 9.34
CA LEU A 213 -12.01 -5.18 10.25
C LEU A 213 -12.63 -3.98 10.94
N ASN A 214 -13.74 -3.48 10.44
CA ASN A 214 -14.53 -2.47 11.14
C ASN A 214 -15.35 -3.18 12.22
N ALA A 215 -14.94 -3.02 13.47
CA ALA A 215 -15.61 -3.61 14.62
C ALA A 215 -17.03 -3.06 14.83
N ASP A 216 -17.39 -1.95 14.18
CA ASP A 216 -18.64 -1.21 14.38
C ASP A 216 -19.57 -1.19 13.16
N GLU A 217 -19.19 -1.79 12.02
CA GLU A 217 -20.02 -1.77 10.82
C GLU A 217 -20.40 -3.18 10.35
N ASP A 218 -21.64 -3.32 9.97
CA ASP A 218 -22.49 -4.43 9.56
C ASP A 218 -21.94 -5.47 8.56
N ASP A 219 -20.66 -5.48 8.25
CA ASP A 219 -20.11 -6.36 7.21
C ASP A 219 -19.79 -7.78 7.69
N GLY A 220 -19.75 -8.01 9.02
CA GLY A 220 -19.75 -9.33 9.66
C GLY A 220 -18.68 -10.34 9.23
N TYR A 221 -17.59 -9.92 8.61
CA TYR A 221 -16.53 -10.84 8.17
C TYR A 221 -15.44 -10.96 9.23
N PHE A 222 -15.22 -12.16 9.74
CA PHE A 222 -14.18 -12.46 10.74
C PHE A 222 -13.37 -13.70 10.35
N PRO A 223 -12.10 -13.80 10.80
CA PRO A 223 -11.35 -15.03 10.68
C PRO A 223 -12.05 -16.17 11.43
N ASN A 224 -12.36 -17.24 10.74
CA ASN A 224 -12.93 -18.43 11.36
C ASN A 224 -11.81 -19.26 11.99
N HIS A 225 -11.76 -19.34 13.33
CA HIS A 225 -10.77 -20.10 14.08
C HIS A 225 -10.74 -21.60 13.75
N ASN A 226 -11.80 -22.16 13.17
CA ASN A 226 -11.85 -23.57 12.81
C ASN A 226 -11.38 -23.85 11.39
N THR A 227 -11.53 -22.90 10.47
CA THR A 227 -11.24 -23.07 9.05
C THR A 227 -10.01 -22.27 8.57
N GLY A 228 -9.53 -21.30 9.37
CA GLY A 228 -8.46 -20.39 8.97
C GLY A 228 -8.87 -19.43 7.83
N VAL A 229 -10.16 -19.27 7.58
CA VAL A 229 -10.72 -18.40 6.55
C VAL A 229 -11.41 -17.24 7.26
N VAL A 230 -11.32 -16.03 6.69
CA VAL A 230 -12.18 -14.93 7.13
C VAL A 230 -13.59 -15.26 6.72
N ASP A 231 -14.48 -15.37 7.69
CA ASP A 231 -15.85 -15.83 7.51
C ASP A 231 -16.82 -14.79 8.07
N TYR A 232 -18.06 -14.85 7.63
CA TYR A 232 -19.10 -13.93 8.07
C TYR A 232 -19.51 -14.23 9.53
N ASP A 233 -19.51 -13.21 10.43
CA ASP A 233 -20.02 -13.39 11.78
C ASP A 233 -21.54 -13.17 11.83
N GLU A 234 -22.25 -14.28 11.88
CA GLU A 234 -23.71 -14.33 11.91
C GLU A 234 -24.34 -13.65 13.14
N ARG A 235 -23.54 -13.41 14.20
CA ARG A 235 -24.05 -12.74 15.40
C ARG A 235 -24.38 -11.27 15.15
N LEU A 236 -23.76 -10.65 14.13
CA LEU A 236 -24.03 -9.25 13.77
C LEU A 236 -25.30 -9.09 12.95
N ASP A 237 -25.77 -10.15 12.29
CA ASP A 237 -27.05 -10.14 11.53
C ASP A 237 -28.27 -10.46 12.38
N ALA A 238 -28.11 -10.85 13.65
CA ALA A 238 -29.22 -11.22 14.50
C ALA A 238 -30.25 -10.08 14.70
N ASP A 239 -29.84 -8.84 14.51
CA ASP A 239 -30.68 -7.63 14.61
C ASP A 239 -31.05 -7.04 13.24
N SER A 240 -30.59 -7.65 12.12
CA SER A 240 -30.91 -7.19 10.76
C SER A 240 -32.09 -7.98 10.17
N GLU A 241 -32.86 -7.36 9.26
CA GLU A 241 -33.93 -8.03 8.51
C GLU A 241 -33.43 -9.17 7.57
N THR A 242 -32.08 -9.35 7.49
CA THR A 242 -31.40 -10.35 6.65
C THR A 242 -30.89 -11.55 7.44
N TYR A 243 -31.48 -11.87 8.62
CA TYR A 243 -31.13 -13.03 9.44
C TYR A 243 -31.07 -14.34 8.62
N ILE A 244 -29.89 -14.98 8.62
CA ILE A 244 -29.67 -16.30 8.00
C ILE A 244 -29.82 -17.39 9.07
N PRO A 245 -30.83 -18.27 8.95
CA PRO A 245 -31.05 -19.33 9.92
C PRO A 245 -29.88 -20.30 10.05
N GLU A 246 -29.69 -20.83 11.25
CA GLU A 246 -28.61 -21.75 11.66
C GLU A 246 -28.40 -22.97 10.76
N ASP A 247 -29.49 -23.47 10.16
CA ASP A 247 -29.47 -24.63 9.26
C ASP A 247 -28.91 -24.36 7.84
N LYS A 248 -28.61 -23.11 7.50
CA LYS A 248 -28.01 -22.70 6.21
C LYS A 248 -26.59 -22.21 6.32
N ARG A 249 -25.98 -22.30 7.51
CA ARG A 249 -24.69 -21.73 7.85
C ARG A 249 -23.49 -22.57 7.38
N ASP A 250 -23.67 -23.89 7.33
CA ASP A 250 -22.63 -24.79 6.86
C ASP A 250 -22.54 -24.76 5.32
N GLY A 251 -21.73 -23.88 4.75
CA GLY A 251 -21.42 -23.95 3.34
C GLY A 251 -21.58 -22.70 2.49
N ILE A 252 -21.70 -21.52 3.06
CA ILE A 252 -21.51 -20.29 2.26
C ILE A 252 -20.02 -20.06 2.04
N ILE A 253 -19.44 -20.94 1.25
CA ILE A 253 -18.21 -20.63 0.54
C ILE A 253 -18.67 -19.77 -0.63
N PHE A 254 -18.30 -18.49 -0.66
CA PHE A 254 -18.44 -17.69 -1.87
C PHE A 254 -17.49 -18.27 -2.92
N GLY A 255 -17.94 -19.35 -3.57
CA GLY A 255 -17.30 -19.87 -4.76
C GLY A 255 -17.58 -18.89 -5.90
N HIS A 256 -16.56 -18.23 -6.40
CA HIS A 256 -16.62 -17.64 -7.72
C HIS A 256 -16.87 -18.77 -8.74
N ASN A 257 -18.07 -18.81 -9.28
CA ASN A 257 -18.30 -19.45 -10.58
C ASN A 257 -17.89 -18.47 -11.66
N GLY A 258 -16.91 -18.91 -12.47
CA GLY A 258 -16.22 -18.48 -13.62
C GLY A 258 -16.70 -17.39 -14.54
#